data_22f71204e75be8ec5b9483f46f7f332e
#
_entry.id   22f71204e75be8ec5b9483f46f7f332e
#
_cell.length_a   1.000
_cell.length_b   1.000
_cell.length_c   1.000
_cell.angle_alpha   90.00
_cell.angle_beta   90.00
_cell.angle_gamma   90.00
#
_symmetry.space_group_name_H-M   'P 1'
#
loop_
_entity.id
_entity.type
_entity.pdbx_description
1 polymer ?
#
loop_
_entity_poly.entity_id
_entity_poly.type
_entity_poly.pdbx_seq_one_letter_code
_entity_poly.pdbx_strand_id
1 'polypeptide(L)'
;MKQKQRNPWAWVPTLYIAEGLPNVIVTSVAVVLYMQMGLSDAQIGLYTGWLGLPWIIKPLWSPFVDLYKTKRWWVLLTQVLLGSSLAGIAFTLETDFWLQGTLFLFFLMAFSSATHDIAADGYYMLELSEHQQAWFVGIRNTFYRLAVIFGNGALVPIAGLLQKAYPGREAYTWSLVFYGTAALFLAIWLYHTRMMPRAEADVKRQATAADIAHGLKEMLVAFVHKMPWKQLLAAILFILFYRFPEALLNAMSKTFLTRPQADGGLGLSLEQYGLSYGTVGLIGLLLGGIVGGWLASRDGLKRWLWPMVCAITLPDVVYVYMSLAMPSNMLLVSSCIFIEQFGYGLGFTALTLYMLYFAMGEFKTSHYAICTGISYLGLQVPAMFSGFLKDAVGYSTFFIIVMALCSVTFLVAAFIKVDPQFGRKDSTQK
;
A
#
# COMPACT_ATOMS: atom_id res chain seq x y z
N MET A 1 -22.37 2.61 -30.33
CA MET A 1 -22.40 1.26 -29.71
C MET A 1 -21.88 1.43 -28.28
N LYS A 2 -22.74 1.32 -27.24
CA LYS A 2 -22.28 1.31 -25.84
C LYS A 2 -21.32 0.14 -25.69
N GLN A 3 -20.04 0.42 -25.43
CA GLN A 3 -19.08 -0.63 -25.10
C GLN A 3 -19.58 -1.34 -23.84
N LYS A 4 -19.81 -2.67 -23.94
CA LYS A 4 -20.25 -3.51 -22.82
C LYS A 4 -19.25 -3.33 -21.67
N GLN A 5 -19.69 -2.69 -20.59
CA GLN A 5 -18.87 -2.50 -19.38
C GLN A 5 -18.31 -3.88 -18.98
N ARG A 6 -16.99 -4.05 -19.02
CA ARG A 6 -16.38 -5.32 -18.62
C ARG A 6 -16.48 -5.45 -17.11
N ASN A 7 -16.70 -6.67 -16.65
CA ASN A 7 -16.77 -6.97 -15.22
C ASN A 7 -15.48 -6.51 -14.50
N PRO A 8 -15.54 -5.67 -13.48
CA PRO A 8 -14.38 -5.21 -12.73
C PRO A 8 -13.51 -6.34 -12.16
N TRP A 9 -14.07 -7.48 -11.85
CA TRP A 9 -13.33 -8.67 -11.45
C TRP A 9 -12.28 -9.14 -12.47
N ALA A 10 -12.46 -8.81 -13.72
CA ALA A 10 -11.52 -9.20 -14.78
C ALA A 10 -10.24 -8.35 -14.78
N TRP A 11 -10.21 -7.18 -14.11
CA TRP A 11 -9.04 -6.30 -14.19
C TRP A 11 -8.61 -5.70 -12.84
N VAL A 12 -9.51 -5.45 -11.89
CA VAL A 12 -9.16 -4.87 -10.58
C VAL A 12 -8.15 -5.75 -9.82
N PRO A 13 -8.36 -7.07 -9.66
CA PRO A 13 -7.41 -7.93 -8.96
C PRO A 13 -5.99 -7.86 -9.52
N THR A 14 -5.85 -8.06 -10.82
CA THR A 14 -4.55 -8.08 -11.49
C THR A 14 -3.89 -6.71 -11.58
N LEU A 15 -4.68 -5.63 -11.64
CA LEU A 15 -4.17 -4.26 -11.61
C LEU A 15 -3.45 -3.96 -10.28
N TYR A 16 -4.06 -4.36 -9.16
CA TYR A 16 -3.47 -4.13 -7.84
C TYR A 16 -2.37 -5.13 -7.47
N ILE A 17 -2.32 -6.31 -8.09
CA ILE A 17 -1.11 -7.15 -8.07
C ILE A 17 0.05 -6.43 -8.78
N ALA A 18 -0.21 -5.87 -9.97
CA ALA A 18 0.80 -5.13 -10.74
C ALA A 18 1.25 -3.84 -10.04
N GLU A 19 0.44 -3.27 -9.15
CA GLU A 19 0.79 -2.12 -8.31
C GLU A 19 1.65 -2.52 -7.12
N GLY A 20 1.27 -3.57 -6.37
CA GLY A 20 1.95 -3.96 -5.13
C GLY A 20 3.28 -4.68 -5.35
N LEU A 21 3.42 -5.46 -6.42
CA LEU A 21 4.61 -6.28 -6.63
C LEU A 21 5.89 -5.46 -6.88
N PRO A 22 5.92 -4.41 -7.72
CA PRO A 22 7.12 -3.59 -7.88
C PRO A 22 7.48 -2.84 -6.60
N ASN A 23 6.48 -2.37 -5.85
CA ASN A 23 6.70 -1.70 -4.59
C ASN A 23 7.49 -2.58 -3.61
N VAL A 24 7.04 -3.82 -3.38
CA VAL A 24 7.75 -4.74 -2.47
C VAL A 24 9.11 -5.17 -3.02
N ILE A 25 9.26 -5.30 -4.33
CA ILE A 25 10.55 -5.63 -4.94
C ILE A 25 11.56 -4.52 -4.65
N VAL A 26 11.19 -3.26 -4.84
CA VAL A 26 12.06 -2.10 -4.58
C VAL A 26 12.35 -1.89 -3.10
N THR A 27 11.32 -2.00 -2.25
CA THR A 27 11.44 -1.63 -0.83
C THR A 27 11.92 -2.75 0.09
N SER A 28 11.81 -4.02 -0.34
CA SER A 28 12.12 -5.16 0.50
C SER A 28 13.04 -6.18 -0.18
N VAL A 29 12.68 -6.65 -1.39
CA VAL A 29 13.48 -7.69 -2.09
C VAL A 29 14.86 -7.16 -2.48
N ALA A 30 14.97 -5.88 -2.89
CA ALA A 30 16.26 -5.24 -3.20
C ALA A 30 17.21 -5.22 -1.99
N VAL A 31 16.68 -5.03 -0.77
CA VAL A 31 17.47 -5.09 0.47
C VAL A 31 18.09 -6.48 0.64
N VAL A 32 17.30 -7.55 0.46
CA VAL A 32 17.76 -8.94 0.57
C VAL A 32 18.77 -9.26 -0.52
N LEU A 33 18.52 -8.83 -1.77
CA LEU A 33 19.46 -8.97 -2.87
C LEU A 33 20.84 -8.37 -2.51
N TYR A 34 20.85 -7.08 -2.13
CA TYR A 34 22.12 -6.39 -1.83
C TYR A 34 22.85 -6.97 -0.63
N MET A 35 22.12 -7.44 0.38
CA MET A 35 22.72 -8.17 1.51
C MET A 35 23.41 -9.46 1.03
N GLN A 36 22.79 -10.23 0.17
CA GLN A 36 23.36 -11.47 -0.37
C GLN A 36 24.50 -11.21 -1.38
N MET A 37 24.49 -10.05 -2.05
CA MET A 37 25.59 -9.60 -2.91
C MET A 37 26.77 -9.00 -2.12
N GLY A 38 26.74 -9.04 -0.77
CA GLY A 38 27.86 -8.68 0.09
C GLY A 38 27.99 -7.19 0.43
N LEU A 39 26.95 -6.37 0.23
CA LEU A 39 26.96 -4.98 0.70
C LEU A 39 26.85 -4.92 2.22
N SER A 40 27.49 -3.93 2.83
CA SER A 40 27.34 -3.64 4.26
C SER A 40 25.96 -3.03 4.56
N ASP A 41 25.46 -3.18 5.80
CA ASP A 41 24.18 -2.63 6.24
C ASP A 41 24.08 -1.11 6.00
N ALA A 42 25.21 -0.39 6.19
CA ALA A 42 25.28 1.05 5.94
C ALA A 42 25.07 1.40 4.45
N GLN A 43 25.70 0.62 3.55
CA GLN A 43 25.53 0.79 2.10
C GLN A 43 24.10 0.43 1.67
N ILE A 44 23.55 -0.66 2.18
CA ILE A 44 22.16 -1.07 1.92
C ILE A 44 21.22 0.05 2.34
N GLY A 45 21.33 0.53 3.58
CA GLY A 45 20.48 1.61 4.09
C GLY A 45 20.58 2.89 3.26
N LEU A 46 21.81 3.27 2.87
CA LEU A 46 22.05 4.47 2.04
C LEU A 46 21.40 4.32 0.65
N TYR A 47 21.63 3.21 -0.04
CA TYR A 47 21.18 3.04 -1.42
C TYR A 47 19.67 2.76 -1.51
N THR A 48 19.15 1.88 -0.66
CA THR A 48 17.72 1.52 -0.72
C THR A 48 16.80 2.56 -0.08
N GLY A 49 17.31 3.38 0.85
CA GLY A 49 16.53 4.46 1.46
C GLY A 49 16.00 5.49 0.45
N TRP A 50 16.78 5.79 -0.59
CA TRP A 50 16.35 6.71 -1.66
C TRP A 50 15.32 6.09 -2.61
N LEU A 51 15.25 4.77 -2.70
CA LEU A 51 14.31 4.08 -3.60
C LEU A 51 12.84 4.29 -3.20
N GLY A 52 12.55 4.62 -1.94
CA GLY A 52 11.21 4.95 -1.46
C GLY A 52 10.73 6.36 -1.81
N LEU A 53 11.65 7.26 -2.19
CA LEU A 53 11.34 8.67 -2.45
C LEU A 53 10.25 8.89 -3.51
N PRO A 54 10.20 8.17 -4.65
CA PRO A 54 9.20 8.40 -5.67
C PRO A 54 7.76 8.34 -5.15
N TRP A 55 7.42 7.42 -4.23
CA TRP A 55 6.06 7.35 -3.67
C TRP A 55 5.69 8.53 -2.78
N ILE A 56 6.68 9.19 -2.18
CA ILE A 56 6.47 10.40 -1.36
C ILE A 56 6.20 11.60 -2.27
N ILE A 57 7.03 11.77 -3.31
CA ILE A 57 7.00 12.95 -4.18
C ILE A 57 6.10 12.80 -5.40
N LYS A 58 5.44 11.65 -5.58
CA LYS A 58 4.53 11.38 -6.73
C LYS A 58 3.46 12.46 -6.98
N PRO A 59 2.95 13.21 -5.97
CA PRO A 59 2.03 14.32 -6.23
C PRO A 59 2.60 15.40 -7.15
N LEU A 60 3.92 15.59 -7.19
CA LEU A 60 4.55 16.64 -8.00
C LEU A 60 4.39 16.40 -9.51
N TRP A 61 4.28 15.15 -9.95
CA TRP A 61 4.07 14.83 -11.37
C TRP A 61 2.70 14.19 -11.66
N SER A 62 1.85 14.02 -10.67
CA SER A 62 0.51 13.47 -10.89
C SER A 62 -0.33 14.28 -11.90
N PRO A 63 -0.23 15.63 -12.00
CA PRO A 63 -0.90 16.38 -13.06
C PRO A 63 -0.42 16.04 -14.46
N PHE A 64 0.84 15.65 -14.62
CA PHE A 64 1.33 15.15 -15.91
C PHE A 64 0.59 13.89 -16.35
N VAL A 65 0.35 12.97 -15.41
CA VAL A 65 -0.45 11.76 -15.66
C VAL A 65 -1.93 12.11 -15.94
N ASP A 66 -2.44 13.19 -15.34
CA ASP A 66 -3.82 13.66 -15.57
C ASP A 66 -4.01 14.34 -16.92
N LEU A 67 -3.04 15.13 -17.35
CA LEU A 67 -3.16 16.01 -18.51
C LEU A 67 -2.59 15.43 -19.81
N TYR A 68 -1.82 14.34 -19.73
CA TYR A 68 -1.16 13.74 -20.89
C TYR A 68 -1.61 12.31 -21.10
N LYS A 69 -2.16 12.00 -22.29
CA LYS A 69 -2.69 10.68 -22.66
C LYS A 69 -3.85 10.22 -21.77
N THR A 70 -4.13 8.94 -21.78
CA THR A 70 -5.19 8.28 -20.98
C THR A 70 -4.57 7.55 -19.79
N LYS A 71 -5.35 7.33 -18.72
CA LYS A 71 -4.89 6.55 -17.56
C LYS A 71 -4.55 5.11 -17.98
N ARG A 72 -5.40 4.52 -18.86
CA ARG A 72 -5.13 3.20 -19.42
C ARG A 72 -3.79 3.14 -20.16
N TRP A 73 -3.45 4.17 -20.93
CA TRP A 73 -2.15 4.26 -21.63
C TRP A 73 -0.98 4.28 -20.64
N TRP A 74 -1.10 5.07 -19.57
CA TRP A 74 -0.09 5.15 -18.52
C TRP A 74 0.11 3.82 -17.80
N VAL A 75 -0.98 3.13 -17.42
CA VAL A 75 -0.92 1.79 -16.82
C VAL A 75 -0.15 0.83 -17.71
N LEU A 76 -0.48 0.77 -18.99
CA LEU A 76 0.16 -0.16 -19.92
C LEU A 76 1.63 0.20 -20.18
N LEU A 77 1.96 1.49 -20.32
CA LEU A 77 3.34 1.95 -20.52
C LEU A 77 4.21 1.60 -19.29
N THR A 78 3.73 1.94 -18.08
CA THR A 78 4.49 1.68 -16.87
C THR A 78 4.69 0.20 -16.61
N GLN A 79 3.74 -0.67 -16.95
CA GLN A 79 3.92 -2.13 -16.87
C GLN A 79 5.03 -2.64 -17.78
N VAL A 80 5.16 -2.08 -19.00
CA VAL A 80 6.29 -2.40 -19.90
C VAL A 80 7.60 -1.92 -19.27
N LEU A 81 7.63 -0.69 -18.73
CA LEU A 81 8.84 -0.16 -18.09
C LEU A 81 9.24 -0.98 -16.86
N LEU A 82 8.27 -1.44 -16.05
CA LEU A 82 8.51 -2.31 -14.90
C LEU A 82 9.09 -3.66 -15.33
N GLY A 83 8.48 -4.31 -16.33
CA GLY A 83 8.99 -5.56 -16.88
C GLY A 83 10.38 -5.41 -17.50
N SER A 84 10.63 -4.32 -18.24
CA SER A 84 11.94 -4.01 -18.81
C SER A 84 13.00 -3.72 -17.75
N SER A 85 12.64 -3.00 -16.68
CA SER A 85 13.55 -2.73 -15.56
C SER A 85 13.94 -4.04 -14.84
N LEU A 86 12.98 -4.95 -14.62
CA LEU A 86 13.25 -6.26 -14.02
C LEU A 86 14.19 -7.10 -14.90
N ALA A 87 13.94 -7.14 -16.22
CA ALA A 87 14.82 -7.83 -17.15
C ALA A 87 16.23 -7.19 -17.22
N GLY A 88 16.29 -5.86 -17.15
CA GLY A 88 17.55 -5.12 -17.09
C GLY A 88 18.32 -5.39 -15.79
N ILE A 89 17.65 -5.43 -14.63
CA ILE A 89 18.26 -5.81 -13.34
C ILE A 89 18.85 -7.22 -13.47
N ALA A 90 18.07 -8.17 -13.98
CA ALA A 90 18.53 -9.54 -14.19
C ALA A 90 19.79 -9.60 -15.08
N PHE A 91 19.81 -8.83 -16.16
CA PHE A 91 20.94 -8.77 -17.07
C PHE A 91 22.19 -8.15 -16.42
N THR A 92 22.03 -7.08 -15.65
CA THR A 92 23.17 -6.34 -15.07
C THR A 92 23.81 -7.05 -13.88
N LEU A 93 23.11 -7.95 -13.19
CA LEU A 93 23.61 -8.64 -11.99
C LEU A 93 24.90 -9.46 -12.24
N GLU A 94 25.11 -9.95 -13.45
CA GLU A 94 26.32 -10.73 -13.81
C GLU A 94 27.40 -9.88 -14.50
N THR A 95 27.31 -8.55 -14.45
CA THR A 95 28.29 -7.63 -15.03
C THR A 95 29.17 -6.97 -13.98
N ASP A 96 30.33 -6.42 -14.40
CA ASP A 96 31.25 -5.72 -13.49
C ASP A 96 30.65 -4.43 -12.91
N PHE A 97 29.63 -3.85 -13.54
CA PHE A 97 28.91 -2.66 -13.08
C PHE A 97 27.55 -2.98 -12.44
N TRP A 98 27.38 -4.20 -11.94
CA TRP A 98 26.11 -4.70 -11.41
C TRP A 98 25.46 -3.76 -10.38
N LEU A 99 26.24 -3.15 -9.48
CA LEU A 99 25.72 -2.28 -8.43
C LEU A 99 25.09 -1.00 -9.02
N GLN A 100 25.85 -0.30 -9.87
CA GLN A 100 25.40 0.94 -10.52
C GLN A 100 24.20 0.67 -11.44
N GLY A 101 24.29 -0.40 -12.23
CA GLY A 101 23.24 -0.81 -13.15
C GLY A 101 21.94 -1.19 -12.44
N THR A 102 22.02 -2.01 -11.41
CA THR A 102 20.81 -2.41 -10.65
C THR A 102 20.23 -1.24 -9.88
N LEU A 103 21.03 -0.36 -9.26
CA LEU A 103 20.54 0.86 -8.59
C LEU A 103 19.78 1.78 -9.54
N PHE A 104 20.37 2.05 -10.71
CA PHE A 104 19.70 2.87 -11.73
C PHE A 104 18.36 2.26 -12.14
N LEU A 105 18.32 0.95 -12.40
CA LEU A 105 17.13 0.24 -12.84
C LEU A 105 16.08 0.12 -11.72
N PHE A 106 16.49 -0.08 -10.45
CA PHE A 106 15.58 -0.01 -9.33
C PHE A 106 14.99 1.39 -9.15
N PHE A 107 15.78 2.44 -9.39
CA PHE A 107 15.29 3.81 -9.34
C PHE A 107 14.27 4.07 -10.45
N LEU A 108 14.58 3.64 -11.69
CA LEU A 108 13.64 3.70 -12.80
C LEU A 108 12.35 2.91 -12.52
N MET A 109 12.49 1.72 -11.92
CA MET A 109 11.36 0.89 -11.51
C MET A 109 10.52 1.57 -10.42
N ALA A 110 11.15 2.24 -9.44
CA ALA A 110 10.45 2.99 -8.39
C ALA A 110 9.62 4.15 -8.95
N PHE A 111 10.19 4.95 -9.86
CA PHE A 111 9.44 6.01 -10.55
C PHE A 111 8.32 5.46 -11.43
N SER A 112 8.59 4.37 -12.15
CA SER A 112 7.58 3.72 -12.99
C SER A 112 6.43 3.14 -12.14
N SER A 113 6.74 2.56 -10.98
CA SER A 113 5.75 2.03 -10.04
C SER A 113 4.92 3.14 -9.39
N ALA A 114 5.55 4.22 -8.93
CA ALA A 114 4.81 5.37 -8.40
C ALA A 114 3.91 6.05 -9.46
N THR A 115 4.33 6.04 -10.73
CA THR A 115 3.51 6.53 -11.85
C THR A 115 2.38 5.55 -12.18
N HIS A 116 2.65 4.23 -12.09
CA HIS A 116 1.62 3.19 -12.22
C HIS A 116 0.54 3.35 -11.15
N ASP A 117 0.92 3.58 -9.88
CA ASP A 117 -0.02 3.85 -8.78
C ASP A 117 -0.97 5.00 -9.13
N ILE A 118 -0.42 6.15 -9.57
CA ILE A 118 -1.23 7.32 -9.94
C ILE A 118 -2.23 6.94 -11.05
N ALA A 119 -1.74 6.25 -12.08
CA ALA A 119 -2.55 5.87 -13.24
C ALA A 119 -3.60 4.81 -12.90
N ALA A 120 -3.24 3.79 -12.12
CA ALA A 120 -4.12 2.71 -11.69
C ALA A 120 -5.24 3.22 -10.79
N ASP A 121 -4.92 4.04 -9.80
CA ASP A 121 -5.91 4.66 -8.92
C ASP A 121 -6.82 5.63 -9.69
N GLY A 122 -6.24 6.44 -10.60
CA GLY A 122 -7.02 7.30 -11.49
C GLY A 122 -7.96 6.52 -12.41
N TYR A 123 -7.48 5.42 -12.99
CA TYR A 123 -8.28 4.54 -13.83
C TYR A 123 -9.42 3.87 -13.04
N TYR A 124 -9.12 3.38 -11.83
CA TYR A 124 -10.11 2.83 -10.90
C TYR A 124 -11.24 3.83 -10.61
N MET A 125 -10.91 5.09 -10.32
CA MET A 125 -11.89 6.15 -10.05
C MET A 125 -12.67 6.60 -11.29
N LEU A 126 -12.12 6.42 -12.49
CA LEU A 126 -12.79 6.80 -13.74
C LEU A 126 -13.75 5.72 -14.25
N GLU A 127 -13.35 4.45 -14.10
CA GLU A 127 -14.09 3.31 -14.66
C GLU A 127 -15.21 2.81 -13.73
N LEU A 128 -15.07 3.01 -12.41
CA LEU A 128 -16.00 2.50 -11.41
C LEU A 128 -16.90 3.62 -10.85
N SER A 129 -18.19 3.32 -10.70
CA SER A 129 -19.10 4.15 -9.93
C SER A 129 -18.74 4.18 -8.45
N GLU A 130 -19.20 5.18 -7.67
CA GLU A 130 -18.91 5.29 -6.23
C GLU A 130 -19.29 4.02 -5.45
N HIS A 131 -20.42 3.42 -5.80
CA HIS A 131 -20.85 2.15 -5.22
C HIS A 131 -19.87 1.00 -5.56
N GLN A 132 -19.42 0.90 -6.81
CA GLN A 132 -18.43 -0.10 -7.22
C GLN A 132 -17.07 0.18 -6.55
N GLN A 133 -16.65 1.44 -6.44
CA GLN A 133 -15.44 1.81 -5.70
C GLN A 133 -15.50 1.35 -4.24
N ALA A 134 -16.64 1.56 -3.57
CA ALA A 134 -16.84 1.09 -2.20
C ALA A 134 -16.80 -0.45 -2.10
N TRP A 135 -17.41 -1.16 -3.06
CA TRP A 135 -17.36 -2.63 -3.09
C TRP A 135 -15.95 -3.16 -3.33
N PHE A 136 -15.26 -2.61 -4.35
CA PHE A 136 -13.95 -3.13 -4.77
C PHE A 136 -12.79 -2.62 -3.93
N VAL A 137 -12.98 -1.68 -2.98
CA VAL A 137 -11.89 -1.16 -2.15
C VAL A 137 -11.23 -2.24 -1.30
N GLY A 138 -12.01 -3.13 -0.72
CA GLY A 138 -11.48 -4.28 0.02
C GLY A 138 -10.74 -5.26 -0.88
N ILE A 139 -11.27 -5.51 -2.09
CA ILE A 139 -10.67 -6.39 -3.11
C ILE A 139 -9.30 -5.83 -3.56
N ARG A 140 -9.25 -4.55 -3.94
CA ARG A 140 -7.98 -3.92 -4.37
C ARG A 140 -6.91 -4.01 -3.29
N ASN A 141 -7.25 -3.67 -2.04
CA ASN A 141 -6.33 -3.72 -0.92
C ASN A 141 -5.86 -5.15 -0.66
N THR A 142 -6.75 -6.14 -0.79
CA THR A 142 -6.44 -7.57 -0.69
C THR A 142 -5.39 -7.98 -1.72
N PHE A 143 -5.62 -7.68 -3.00
CA PHE A 143 -4.71 -8.11 -4.08
C PHE A 143 -3.39 -7.36 -4.07
N TYR A 144 -3.37 -6.09 -3.65
CA TYR A 144 -2.14 -5.37 -3.36
C TYR A 144 -1.29 -6.09 -2.28
N ARG A 145 -1.93 -6.50 -1.17
CA ARG A 145 -1.24 -7.21 -0.08
C ARG A 145 -0.78 -8.61 -0.49
N LEU A 146 -1.57 -9.33 -1.28
CA LEU A 146 -1.15 -10.61 -1.85
C LEU A 146 0.12 -10.45 -2.71
N ALA A 147 0.25 -9.35 -3.45
CA ALA A 147 1.46 -9.04 -4.21
C ALA A 147 2.67 -8.79 -3.29
N VAL A 148 2.48 -8.06 -2.18
CA VAL A 148 3.54 -7.84 -1.17
C VAL A 148 4.00 -9.17 -0.55
N ILE A 149 3.06 -10.05 -0.25
CA ILE A 149 3.37 -11.39 0.30
C ILE A 149 4.08 -12.24 -0.74
N PHE A 150 3.64 -12.22 -1.98
CA PHE A 150 4.30 -12.93 -3.07
C PHE A 150 5.75 -12.47 -3.25
N GLY A 151 6.01 -11.16 -3.18
CA GLY A 151 7.36 -10.61 -3.26
C GLY A 151 8.30 -11.17 -2.18
N ASN A 152 7.89 -11.09 -0.91
CA ASN A 152 8.71 -11.56 0.21
C ASN A 152 8.63 -13.08 0.42
N GLY A 153 7.45 -13.65 0.26
CA GLY A 153 7.17 -15.05 0.59
C GLY A 153 7.36 -16.04 -0.56
N ALA A 154 7.53 -15.58 -1.80
CA ALA A 154 7.83 -16.43 -2.94
C ALA A 154 9.17 -16.09 -3.60
N LEU A 155 9.41 -14.83 -4.00
CA LEU A 155 10.62 -14.48 -4.75
C LEU A 155 11.89 -14.74 -3.93
N VAL A 156 11.91 -14.34 -2.65
CA VAL A 156 13.08 -14.55 -1.77
C VAL A 156 13.33 -16.05 -1.50
N PRO A 157 12.36 -16.88 -1.11
CA PRO A 157 12.56 -18.33 -1.00
C PRO A 157 12.95 -19.01 -2.30
N ILE A 158 12.40 -18.60 -3.46
CA ILE A 158 12.80 -19.15 -4.77
C ILE A 158 14.29 -18.86 -5.02
N ALA A 159 14.78 -17.63 -4.75
CA ALA A 159 16.20 -17.32 -4.82
C ALA A 159 17.02 -18.25 -3.92
N GLY A 160 16.59 -18.45 -2.66
CA GLY A 160 17.26 -19.36 -1.72
C GLY A 160 17.28 -20.83 -2.17
N LEU A 161 16.21 -21.31 -2.80
CA LEU A 161 16.16 -22.66 -3.39
C LEU A 161 17.13 -22.80 -4.59
N LEU A 162 17.16 -21.77 -5.45
CA LEU A 162 18.08 -21.74 -6.58
C LEU A 162 19.55 -21.69 -6.11
N GLN A 163 19.85 -20.96 -5.03
CA GLN A 163 21.20 -20.93 -4.44
C GLN A 163 21.67 -22.30 -3.94
N LYS A 164 20.75 -23.13 -3.43
CA LYS A 164 21.09 -24.53 -3.08
C LYS A 164 21.43 -25.36 -4.32
N ALA A 165 20.79 -25.08 -5.45
CA ALA A 165 21.06 -25.76 -6.72
C ALA A 165 22.32 -25.23 -7.43
N TYR A 166 22.66 -23.93 -7.20
CA TYR A 166 23.78 -23.23 -7.81
C TYR A 166 24.62 -22.51 -6.75
N PRO A 167 25.36 -23.23 -5.88
CA PRO A 167 26.13 -22.63 -4.79
C PRO A 167 27.20 -21.65 -5.29
N GLY A 168 27.35 -20.49 -4.63
CA GLY A 168 28.33 -19.46 -4.98
C GLY A 168 28.02 -18.67 -6.26
N ARG A 169 26.78 -18.76 -6.75
CA ARG A 169 26.31 -18.03 -7.94
C ARG A 169 25.09 -17.16 -7.61
N GLU A 170 25.22 -16.32 -6.59
CA GLU A 170 24.13 -15.48 -6.06
C GLU A 170 23.55 -14.55 -7.16
N ALA A 171 24.43 -13.90 -7.93
CA ALA A 171 24.03 -13.04 -9.05
C ALA A 171 23.19 -13.78 -10.08
N TYR A 172 23.63 -14.97 -10.49
CA TYR A 172 22.91 -15.81 -11.45
C TYR A 172 21.53 -16.26 -10.93
N THR A 173 21.45 -16.66 -9.68
CA THR A 173 20.18 -17.12 -9.09
C THR A 173 19.15 -15.98 -8.99
N TRP A 174 19.59 -14.79 -8.60
CA TRP A 174 18.74 -13.61 -8.61
C TRP A 174 18.37 -13.15 -10.02
N SER A 175 19.27 -13.28 -11.00
CA SER A 175 18.95 -13.03 -12.41
C SER A 175 17.78 -13.90 -12.89
N LEU A 176 17.79 -15.19 -12.56
CA LEU A 176 16.69 -16.10 -12.92
C LEU A 176 15.35 -15.67 -12.26
N VAL A 177 15.36 -15.26 -10.98
CA VAL A 177 14.17 -14.77 -10.29
C VAL A 177 13.63 -13.50 -10.94
N PHE A 178 14.48 -12.55 -11.31
CA PHE A 178 14.04 -11.32 -11.95
C PHE A 178 13.60 -11.51 -13.41
N TYR A 179 14.24 -12.41 -14.17
CA TYR A 179 13.73 -12.78 -15.50
C TYR A 179 12.34 -13.45 -15.43
N GLY A 180 12.13 -14.36 -14.46
CA GLY A 180 10.82 -14.96 -14.21
C GLY A 180 9.76 -13.92 -13.84
N THR A 181 10.14 -12.95 -13.02
CA THR A 181 9.24 -11.85 -12.62
C THR A 181 8.97 -10.88 -13.77
N ALA A 182 9.97 -10.60 -14.61
CA ALA A 182 9.79 -9.81 -15.85
C ALA A 182 8.82 -10.50 -16.82
N ALA A 183 8.93 -11.82 -16.98
CA ALA A 183 8.00 -12.60 -17.79
C ALA A 183 6.56 -12.54 -17.23
N LEU A 184 6.40 -12.58 -15.90
CA LEU A 184 5.10 -12.38 -15.24
C LEU A 184 4.52 -10.99 -15.55
N PHE A 185 5.35 -9.93 -15.50
CA PHE A 185 4.90 -8.58 -15.86
C PHE A 185 4.50 -8.46 -17.32
N LEU A 186 5.21 -9.10 -18.22
CA LEU A 186 4.85 -9.16 -19.63
C LEU A 186 3.51 -9.89 -19.83
N ALA A 187 3.28 -10.98 -19.12
CA ALA A 187 1.99 -11.69 -19.14
C ALA A 187 0.84 -10.82 -18.61
N ILE A 188 1.05 -10.09 -17.50
CA ILE A 188 0.08 -9.15 -16.94
C ILE A 188 -0.20 -8.03 -17.94
N TRP A 189 0.82 -7.44 -18.56
CA TRP A 189 0.66 -6.43 -19.59
C TRP A 189 -0.16 -6.92 -20.79
N LEU A 190 0.16 -8.11 -21.33
CA LEU A 190 -0.62 -8.74 -22.41
C LEU A 190 -2.08 -8.98 -21.99
N TYR A 191 -2.32 -9.40 -20.77
CA TYR A 191 -3.65 -9.57 -20.21
C TYR A 191 -4.38 -8.21 -20.14
N HIS A 192 -3.76 -7.17 -19.59
CA HIS A 192 -4.35 -5.84 -19.41
C HIS A 192 -4.60 -5.14 -20.76
N THR A 193 -3.77 -5.35 -21.79
CA THR A 193 -4.05 -4.82 -23.13
C THR A 193 -5.41 -5.27 -23.68
N ARG A 194 -5.87 -6.48 -23.28
CA ARG A 194 -7.13 -7.06 -23.70
C ARG A 194 -8.27 -6.88 -22.69
N MET A 195 -7.98 -6.94 -21.40
CA MET A 195 -9.01 -6.99 -20.37
C MET A 195 -9.39 -5.64 -19.79
N MET A 196 -8.49 -4.66 -19.75
CA MET A 196 -8.85 -3.32 -19.30
C MET A 196 -9.74 -2.63 -20.33
N PRO A 197 -10.98 -2.20 -19.94
CA PRO A 197 -11.86 -1.45 -20.81
C PRO A 197 -11.26 -0.10 -21.20
N ARG A 198 -11.82 0.52 -22.23
CA ARG A 198 -11.52 1.90 -22.61
C ARG A 198 -12.62 2.77 -21.96
N ALA A 199 -12.35 3.34 -20.81
CA ALA A 199 -13.29 4.20 -20.11
C ALA A 199 -13.67 5.40 -21.00
N GLU A 200 -14.96 5.67 -21.15
CA GLU A 200 -15.44 6.85 -21.91
C GLU A 200 -14.95 8.16 -21.29
N ALA A 201 -14.79 8.17 -19.95
CA ALA A 201 -14.28 9.29 -19.19
C ALA A 201 -12.74 9.44 -19.26
N ASP A 202 -12.01 8.42 -19.73
CA ASP A 202 -10.54 8.44 -19.87
C ASP A 202 -10.15 9.05 -21.25
N VAL A 203 -10.39 10.36 -21.36
CA VAL A 203 -10.19 11.10 -22.62
C VAL A 203 -8.69 11.35 -22.83
N LYS A 204 -8.23 11.09 -24.07
CA LYS A 204 -6.87 11.42 -24.49
C LYS A 204 -6.68 12.92 -24.49
N ARG A 205 -5.81 13.43 -23.60
CA ARG A 205 -5.41 14.83 -23.55
C ARG A 205 -4.03 15.02 -24.20
N GLN A 206 -3.82 16.17 -24.82
CA GLN A 206 -2.51 16.58 -25.36
C GLN A 206 -2.18 17.90 -24.69
N ALA A 207 -1.30 17.84 -23.69
CA ALA A 207 -0.83 19.01 -22.97
C ALA A 207 0.59 19.36 -23.40
N THR A 208 0.90 20.65 -23.55
CA THR A 208 2.26 21.16 -23.68
C THR A 208 2.93 21.22 -22.30
N ALA A 209 4.25 21.46 -22.26
CA ALA A 209 4.95 21.66 -20.98
C ALA A 209 4.40 22.86 -20.18
N ALA A 210 3.96 23.92 -20.88
CA ALA A 210 3.32 25.07 -20.27
C ALA A 210 1.96 24.71 -19.65
N ASP A 211 1.16 23.91 -20.35
CA ASP A 211 -0.13 23.41 -19.83
C ASP A 211 0.04 22.54 -18.59
N ILE A 212 1.12 21.74 -18.54
CA ILE A 212 1.43 20.90 -17.38
C ILE A 212 1.81 21.75 -16.17
N ALA A 213 2.68 22.78 -16.36
CA ALA A 213 3.06 23.70 -15.28
C ALA A 213 1.85 24.52 -14.78
N HIS A 214 0.99 24.98 -15.69
CA HIS A 214 -0.26 25.66 -15.35
C HIS A 214 -1.22 24.71 -14.63
N GLY A 215 -1.38 23.49 -15.12
CA GLY A 215 -2.21 22.45 -14.51
C GLY A 215 -1.75 22.04 -13.11
N LEU A 216 -0.45 22.02 -12.83
CA LEU A 216 0.06 21.82 -11.47
C LEU A 216 -0.40 22.92 -10.52
N LYS A 217 -0.31 24.19 -10.95
CA LYS A 217 -0.79 25.33 -10.16
C LYS A 217 -2.30 25.25 -9.95
N GLU A 218 -3.06 25.01 -11.01
CA GLU A 218 -4.53 24.88 -10.94
C GLU A 218 -4.96 23.76 -10.02
N MET A 219 -4.31 22.60 -10.11
CA MET A 219 -4.58 21.43 -9.24
C MET A 219 -4.32 21.77 -7.77
N LEU A 220 -3.20 22.43 -7.44
CA LEU A 220 -2.89 22.84 -6.07
C LEU A 220 -3.89 23.88 -5.56
N VAL A 221 -4.24 24.86 -6.39
CA VAL A 221 -5.27 25.86 -6.07
C VAL A 221 -6.62 25.18 -5.86
N ALA A 222 -7.02 24.27 -6.76
CA ALA A 222 -8.25 23.49 -6.63
C ALA A 222 -8.26 22.62 -5.37
N PHE A 223 -7.12 22.04 -4.99
CA PHE A 223 -6.99 21.27 -3.74
C PHE A 223 -7.23 22.16 -2.52
N VAL A 224 -6.59 23.32 -2.45
CA VAL A 224 -6.69 24.23 -1.29
C VAL A 224 -8.06 24.88 -1.20
N HIS A 225 -8.71 25.19 -2.33
CA HIS A 225 -10.03 25.84 -2.38
C HIS A 225 -11.21 24.83 -2.50
N LYS A 226 -10.94 23.53 -2.42
CA LYS A 226 -11.95 22.48 -2.58
C LYS A 226 -13.11 22.58 -1.60
N MET A 227 -12.83 23.05 -0.40
CA MET A 227 -13.80 23.22 0.68
C MET A 227 -13.35 24.35 1.63
N PRO A 228 -14.23 24.83 2.52
CA PRO A 228 -13.82 25.81 3.54
C PRO A 228 -12.59 25.32 4.31
N TRP A 229 -11.64 26.24 4.62
CA TRP A 229 -10.32 25.90 5.16
C TRP A 229 -10.37 25.03 6.42
N LYS A 230 -11.37 25.22 7.30
CA LYS A 230 -11.56 24.39 8.52
C LYS A 230 -11.85 22.93 8.16
N GLN A 231 -12.63 22.69 7.11
CA GLN A 231 -12.96 21.34 6.64
C GLN A 231 -11.76 20.71 5.92
N LEU A 232 -11.02 21.52 5.15
CA LEU A 232 -9.78 21.08 4.49
C LEU A 232 -8.75 20.66 5.54
N LEU A 233 -8.54 21.47 6.58
CA LEU A 233 -7.63 21.15 7.67
C LEU A 233 -8.07 19.85 8.38
N ALA A 234 -9.35 19.70 8.69
CA ALA A 234 -9.88 18.50 9.30
C ALA A 234 -9.64 17.25 8.41
N ALA A 235 -9.83 17.38 7.10
CA ALA A 235 -9.56 16.29 6.14
C ALA A 235 -8.08 15.91 6.10
N ILE A 236 -7.18 16.90 6.03
CA ILE A 236 -5.72 16.67 6.03
C ILE A 236 -5.28 16.03 7.35
N LEU A 237 -5.76 16.52 8.48
CA LEU A 237 -5.44 15.96 9.79
C LEU A 237 -5.98 14.52 9.94
N PHE A 238 -7.18 14.26 9.42
CA PHE A 238 -7.72 12.91 9.40
C PHE A 238 -6.84 11.97 8.55
N ILE A 239 -6.49 12.34 7.33
CA ILE A 239 -5.67 11.51 6.45
C ILE A 239 -4.27 11.27 7.05
N LEU A 240 -3.69 12.28 7.69
CA LEU A 240 -2.35 12.20 8.29
C LEU A 240 -2.34 11.36 9.58
N PHE A 241 -3.30 11.56 10.47
CA PHE A 241 -3.27 11.01 11.81
C PHE A 241 -4.19 9.81 12.05
N TYR A 242 -5.02 9.44 11.08
CA TYR A 242 -5.94 8.29 11.23
C TYR A 242 -5.22 7.00 11.62
N ARG A 243 -4.03 6.77 11.04
CA ARG A 243 -3.22 5.57 11.25
C ARG A 243 -2.03 5.81 12.18
N PHE A 244 -1.99 6.93 12.88
CA PHE A 244 -0.85 7.28 13.72
C PHE A 244 -0.54 6.23 14.82
N PRO A 245 -1.51 5.77 15.63
CA PRO A 245 -1.26 4.73 16.65
C PRO A 245 -0.85 3.40 16.01
N GLU A 246 -1.55 3.03 14.94
CA GLU A 246 -1.31 1.79 14.20
C GLU A 246 0.07 1.75 13.56
N ALA A 247 0.61 2.90 13.13
CA ALA A 247 1.97 3.01 12.61
C ALA A 247 3.02 2.64 13.65
N LEU A 248 2.84 3.11 14.90
CA LEU A 248 3.68 2.73 16.03
C LEU A 248 3.56 1.25 16.35
N LEU A 249 2.33 0.74 16.41
CA LEU A 249 2.04 -0.67 16.68
C LEU A 249 2.73 -1.59 15.66
N ASN A 250 2.50 -1.36 14.37
CA ASN A 250 3.05 -2.17 13.30
C ASN A 250 4.58 -2.20 13.29
N ALA A 251 5.22 -1.09 13.60
CA ALA A 251 6.67 -1.03 13.65
C ALA A 251 7.25 -1.92 14.76
N MET A 252 6.55 -2.06 15.90
CA MET A 252 7.06 -2.80 17.06
C MET A 252 6.41 -4.18 17.27
N SER A 253 5.29 -4.49 16.61
CA SER A 253 4.59 -5.78 16.77
C SER A 253 5.47 -6.99 16.44
N LYS A 254 6.20 -6.95 15.32
CA LYS A 254 7.10 -8.04 14.93
C LYS A 254 8.20 -8.28 15.95
N THR A 255 8.86 -7.22 16.40
CA THR A 255 9.95 -7.32 17.38
C THR A 255 9.43 -7.79 18.72
N PHE A 256 8.27 -7.31 19.19
CA PHE A 256 7.62 -7.79 20.40
C PHE A 256 7.31 -9.29 20.33
N LEU A 257 6.70 -9.75 19.25
CA LEU A 257 6.31 -11.15 19.09
C LEU A 257 7.49 -12.11 19.05
N THR A 258 8.64 -11.69 18.47
CA THR A 258 9.79 -12.57 18.22
C THR A 258 10.94 -12.42 19.21
N ARG A 259 11.07 -11.30 19.93
CA ARG A 259 12.14 -11.11 20.91
C ARG A 259 11.97 -12.04 22.12
N PRO A 260 13.08 -12.53 22.71
CA PRO A 260 13.04 -13.35 23.92
C PRO A 260 12.27 -12.68 25.06
N GLN A 261 11.65 -13.47 25.92
CA GLN A 261 10.96 -12.96 27.10
C GLN A 261 11.86 -12.20 28.06
N ALA A 262 13.16 -12.58 28.13
CA ALA A 262 14.15 -11.85 28.93
C ALA A 262 14.32 -10.39 28.48
N ASP A 263 14.04 -10.09 27.20
CA ASP A 263 14.08 -8.74 26.63
C ASP A 263 12.67 -8.08 26.57
N GLY A 264 11.69 -8.66 27.26
CA GLY A 264 10.31 -8.17 27.32
C GLY A 264 9.46 -8.51 26.09
N GLY A 265 9.96 -9.35 25.17
CA GLY A 265 9.19 -9.85 24.03
C GLY A 265 8.38 -11.11 24.38
N LEU A 266 7.51 -11.55 23.47
CA LEU A 266 6.70 -12.76 23.66
C LEU A 266 7.48 -14.07 23.44
N GLY A 267 8.59 -14.04 22.68
CA GLY A 267 9.49 -15.18 22.48
C GLY A 267 8.99 -16.21 21.46
N LEU A 268 8.15 -15.81 20.51
CA LEU A 268 7.71 -16.72 19.45
C LEU A 268 8.88 -17.15 18.55
N SER A 269 8.94 -18.43 18.19
CA SER A 269 9.82 -18.88 17.12
C SER A 269 9.41 -18.25 15.77
N LEU A 270 10.32 -18.22 14.79
CA LEU A 270 10.01 -17.72 13.45
C LEU A 270 8.87 -18.51 12.80
N GLU A 271 8.76 -19.79 13.07
CA GLU A 271 7.66 -20.64 12.59
C GLU A 271 6.32 -20.23 13.22
N GLN A 272 6.29 -20.06 14.55
CA GLN A 272 5.11 -19.61 15.28
C GLN A 272 4.66 -18.22 14.85
N TYR A 273 5.60 -17.29 14.66
CA TYR A 273 5.34 -15.95 14.12
C TYR A 273 4.77 -16.02 12.70
N GLY A 274 5.40 -16.83 11.83
CA GLY A 274 4.95 -17.03 10.45
C GLY A 274 3.52 -17.59 10.38
N LEU A 275 3.18 -18.54 11.25
CA LEU A 275 1.82 -19.09 11.34
C LEU A 275 0.82 -18.05 11.88
N SER A 276 1.13 -17.42 13.01
CA SER A 276 0.19 -16.51 13.68
C SER A 276 0.01 -15.20 12.95
N TYR A 277 1.10 -14.50 12.61
CA TYR A 277 1.05 -13.19 11.95
C TYR A 277 0.99 -13.30 10.42
N GLY A 278 1.82 -14.16 9.85
CA GLY A 278 1.92 -14.33 8.39
C GLY A 278 0.74 -15.08 7.77
N THR A 279 0.08 -15.98 8.50
CA THR A 279 -1.05 -16.75 7.98
C THR A 279 -2.37 -16.32 8.61
N VAL A 280 -2.53 -16.50 9.91
CA VAL A 280 -3.80 -16.21 10.62
C VAL A 280 -4.11 -14.71 10.61
N GLY A 281 -3.12 -13.88 10.93
CA GLY A 281 -3.25 -12.43 10.87
C GLY A 281 -3.56 -11.92 9.47
N LEU A 282 -2.89 -12.46 8.46
CA LEU A 282 -3.16 -12.14 7.07
C LEU A 282 -4.61 -12.46 6.68
N ILE A 283 -5.12 -13.64 7.02
CA ILE A 283 -6.52 -14.01 6.77
C ILE A 283 -7.46 -13.01 7.45
N GLY A 284 -7.19 -12.64 8.70
CA GLY A 284 -7.93 -11.60 9.41
C GLY A 284 -7.96 -10.29 8.65
N LEU A 285 -6.80 -9.81 8.22
CA LEU A 285 -6.62 -8.56 7.48
C LEU A 285 -7.41 -8.53 6.16
N LEU A 286 -7.31 -9.60 5.37
CA LEU A 286 -8.01 -9.72 4.09
C LEU A 286 -9.53 -9.77 4.28
N LEU A 287 -10.00 -10.57 5.23
CA LEU A 287 -11.42 -10.66 5.58
C LEU A 287 -11.96 -9.30 6.07
N GLY A 288 -11.21 -8.62 6.95
CA GLY A 288 -11.58 -7.29 7.44
C GLY A 288 -11.74 -6.29 6.30
N GLY A 289 -10.81 -6.25 5.36
CA GLY A 289 -10.88 -5.37 4.19
C GLY A 289 -12.06 -5.68 3.27
N ILE A 290 -12.31 -6.96 2.96
CA ILE A 290 -13.44 -7.39 2.13
C ILE A 290 -14.77 -7.05 2.80
N VAL A 291 -14.92 -7.38 4.09
CA VAL A 291 -16.12 -7.06 4.88
C VAL A 291 -16.33 -5.55 4.94
N GLY A 292 -15.26 -4.77 5.13
CA GLY A 292 -15.31 -3.31 5.14
C GLY A 292 -15.84 -2.72 3.83
N GLY A 293 -15.32 -3.20 2.69
CA GLY A 293 -15.79 -2.79 1.37
C GLY A 293 -17.27 -3.14 1.15
N TRP A 294 -17.67 -4.36 1.51
CA TRP A 294 -19.07 -4.80 1.40
C TRP A 294 -20.02 -3.95 2.26
N LEU A 295 -19.67 -3.70 3.52
CA LEU A 295 -20.48 -2.91 4.44
C LEU A 295 -20.63 -1.46 3.94
N ALA A 296 -19.53 -0.84 3.51
CA ALA A 296 -19.55 0.51 2.98
C ALA A 296 -20.35 0.61 1.66
N SER A 297 -20.26 -0.38 0.77
CA SER A 297 -21.02 -0.41 -0.48
C SER A 297 -22.53 -0.58 -0.27
N ARG A 298 -22.94 -1.25 0.80
CA ARG A 298 -24.33 -1.48 1.16
C ARG A 298 -24.99 -0.26 1.81
N ASP A 299 -24.34 0.31 2.81
CA ASP A 299 -24.93 1.28 3.71
C ASP A 299 -24.31 2.69 3.60
N GLY A 300 -23.23 2.84 2.86
CA GLY A 300 -22.44 4.07 2.70
C GLY A 300 -21.36 4.25 3.77
N LEU A 301 -20.31 5.01 3.42
CA LEU A 301 -19.18 5.27 4.30
C LEU A 301 -19.58 5.96 5.60
N LYS A 302 -20.49 6.94 5.54
CA LYS A 302 -20.91 7.72 6.72
C LYS A 302 -21.44 6.85 7.85
N ARG A 303 -22.23 5.80 7.53
CA ARG A 303 -22.79 4.89 8.53
C ARG A 303 -21.72 4.03 9.20
N TRP A 304 -20.74 3.59 8.42
CA TRP A 304 -19.71 2.65 8.88
C TRP A 304 -18.43 3.33 9.37
N LEU A 305 -18.31 4.65 9.21
CA LEU A 305 -17.10 5.38 9.63
C LEU A 305 -16.72 5.10 11.08
N TRP A 306 -17.64 5.29 12.02
CA TRP A 306 -17.38 5.09 13.45
C TRP A 306 -17.12 3.63 13.83
N PRO A 307 -17.91 2.64 13.38
CA PRO A 307 -17.54 1.23 13.57
C PRO A 307 -16.16 0.88 13.01
N MET A 308 -15.75 1.45 11.87
CA MET A 308 -14.44 1.24 11.29
C MET A 308 -13.32 1.93 12.08
N VAL A 309 -13.58 3.12 12.64
CA VAL A 309 -12.65 3.79 13.58
C VAL A 309 -12.45 2.94 14.83
N CYS A 310 -13.52 2.41 15.40
CA CYS A 310 -13.41 1.49 16.54
C CYS A 310 -12.65 0.20 16.17
N ALA A 311 -12.87 -0.31 14.97
CA ALA A 311 -12.24 -1.55 14.51
C ALA A 311 -10.73 -1.43 14.31
N ILE A 312 -10.21 -0.27 13.88
CA ILE A 312 -8.77 -0.06 13.70
C ILE A 312 -8.03 0.28 15.00
N THR A 313 -8.76 0.69 16.05
CA THR A 313 -8.16 1.21 17.28
C THR A 313 -8.34 0.29 18.49
N LEU A 314 -9.57 -0.18 18.75
CA LEU A 314 -9.84 -0.94 19.96
C LEU A 314 -9.14 -2.31 20.02
N PRO A 315 -9.00 -3.05 18.92
CA PRO A 315 -8.30 -4.32 18.94
C PRO A 315 -6.81 -4.22 19.31
N ASP A 316 -6.18 -3.06 19.20
CA ASP A 316 -4.78 -2.87 19.62
C ASP A 316 -4.56 -3.19 21.08
N VAL A 317 -5.62 -3.19 21.90
CA VAL A 317 -5.60 -3.60 23.31
C VAL A 317 -5.08 -5.03 23.49
N VAL A 318 -5.17 -5.89 22.48
CA VAL A 318 -4.64 -7.26 22.55
C VAL A 318 -3.11 -7.29 22.75
N TYR A 319 -2.40 -6.27 22.23
CA TYR A 319 -0.95 -6.15 22.46
C TYR A 319 -0.63 -5.70 23.88
N VAL A 320 -1.47 -4.85 24.48
CA VAL A 320 -1.38 -4.54 25.92
C VAL A 320 -1.57 -5.82 26.73
N TYR A 321 -2.64 -6.58 26.42
CA TYR A 321 -2.89 -7.86 27.07
C TYR A 321 -1.72 -8.83 26.91
N MET A 322 -1.24 -9.06 25.67
CA MET A 322 -0.13 -9.99 25.42
C MET A 322 1.16 -9.57 26.12
N SER A 323 1.44 -8.26 26.21
CA SER A 323 2.66 -7.76 26.85
C SER A 323 2.62 -7.84 28.40
N LEU A 324 1.44 -7.86 29.00
CA LEU A 324 1.27 -8.01 30.45
C LEU A 324 1.10 -9.47 30.87
N ALA A 325 0.29 -10.24 30.14
CA ALA A 325 -0.06 -11.62 30.47
C ALA A 325 0.95 -12.65 29.92
N MET A 326 1.77 -12.29 28.94
CA MET A 326 2.78 -13.17 28.30
C MET A 326 2.26 -14.57 27.98
N PRO A 327 1.15 -14.70 27.24
CA PRO A 327 0.51 -15.99 27.01
C PRO A 327 1.38 -16.94 26.20
N SER A 328 1.51 -18.18 26.65
CA SER A 328 2.21 -19.27 25.93
C SER A 328 1.30 -20.06 24.98
N ASN A 329 -0.03 -19.93 25.13
CA ASN A 329 -0.98 -20.65 24.30
C ASN A 329 -1.05 -20.01 22.90
N MET A 330 -0.58 -20.75 21.89
CA MET A 330 -0.52 -20.30 20.50
C MET A 330 -1.89 -20.01 19.88
N LEU A 331 -2.95 -20.73 20.30
CA LEU A 331 -4.30 -20.43 19.81
C LEU A 331 -4.76 -19.05 20.30
N LEU A 332 -4.49 -18.74 21.56
CA LEU A 332 -4.83 -17.43 22.14
C LEU A 332 -4.04 -16.29 21.46
N VAL A 333 -2.73 -16.46 21.27
CA VAL A 333 -1.87 -15.50 20.57
C VAL A 333 -2.36 -15.28 19.13
N SER A 334 -2.63 -16.36 18.39
CA SER A 334 -3.13 -16.27 17.01
C SER A 334 -4.51 -15.63 16.95
N SER A 335 -5.39 -15.87 17.94
CA SER A 335 -6.70 -15.22 18.02
C SER A 335 -6.57 -13.70 18.26
N CYS A 336 -5.67 -13.28 19.14
CA CYS A 336 -5.36 -11.87 19.39
C CYS A 336 -4.89 -11.18 18.09
N ILE A 337 -3.94 -11.79 17.40
CA ILE A 337 -3.41 -11.27 16.14
C ILE A 337 -4.50 -11.23 15.05
N PHE A 338 -5.36 -12.27 14.97
CA PHE A 338 -6.48 -12.28 14.03
C PHE A 338 -7.44 -11.12 14.26
N ILE A 339 -7.83 -10.88 15.51
CA ILE A 339 -8.79 -9.83 15.88
C ILE A 339 -8.21 -8.44 15.54
N GLU A 340 -6.96 -8.19 15.87
CA GLU A 340 -6.28 -6.92 15.55
C GLU A 340 -6.16 -6.74 14.03
N GLN A 341 -5.66 -7.73 13.31
CA GLN A 341 -5.48 -7.63 11.85
C GLN A 341 -6.82 -7.55 11.10
N PHE A 342 -7.88 -8.22 11.57
CA PHE A 342 -9.24 -8.05 11.03
C PHE A 342 -9.74 -6.63 11.24
N GLY A 343 -9.57 -6.09 12.46
CA GLY A 343 -9.91 -4.71 12.80
C GLY A 343 -9.17 -3.70 11.94
N TYR A 344 -7.88 -3.92 11.75
CA TYR A 344 -7.05 -3.11 10.86
C TYR A 344 -7.54 -3.13 9.42
N GLY A 345 -7.81 -4.31 8.85
CA GLY A 345 -8.34 -4.43 7.48
C GLY A 345 -9.68 -3.71 7.30
N LEU A 346 -10.58 -3.87 8.27
CA LEU A 346 -11.89 -3.23 8.28
C LEU A 346 -11.75 -1.70 8.37
N GLY A 347 -10.94 -1.20 9.30
CA GLY A 347 -10.79 0.23 9.53
C GLY A 347 -9.99 0.95 8.45
N PHE A 348 -8.98 0.30 7.87
CA PHE A 348 -8.22 0.87 6.74
C PHE A 348 -9.11 1.16 5.52
N THR A 349 -10.19 0.40 5.37
CA THR A 349 -11.21 0.64 4.34
C THR A 349 -11.83 2.04 4.48
N ALA A 350 -12.08 2.54 5.70
CA ALA A 350 -12.64 3.87 5.91
C ALA A 350 -11.70 4.97 5.43
N LEU A 351 -10.40 4.87 5.72
CA LEU A 351 -9.39 5.82 5.25
C LEU A 351 -9.32 5.84 3.72
N THR A 352 -9.24 4.66 3.09
CA THR A 352 -9.15 4.56 1.63
C THR A 352 -10.40 5.16 0.95
N LEU A 353 -11.58 4.84 1.46
CA LEU A 353 -12.83 5.41 0.94
C LEU A 353 -12.94 6.90 1.20
N TYR A 354 -12.47 7.39 2.35
CA TYR A 354 -12.46 8.83 2.61
C TYR A 354 -11.50 9.57 1.66
N MET A 355 -10.33 9.01 1.37
CA MET A 355 -9.41 9.59 0.38
C MET A 355 -10.03 9.62 -1.02
N LEU A 356 -10.75 8.57 -1.42
CA LEU A 356 -11.49 8.54 -2.69
C LEU A 356 -12.60 9.60 -2.71
N TYR A 357 -13.39 9.72 -1.64
CA TYR A 357 -14.41 10.75 -1.47
C TYR A 357 -13.82 12.16 -1.55
N PHE A 358 -12.75 12.41 -0.80
CA PHE A 358 -12.07 13.71 -0.81
C PHE A 358 -11.51 14.04 -2.20
N ALA A 359 -10.98 13.07 -2.92
CA ALA A 359 -10.39 13.27 -4.24
C ALA A 359 -11.39 13.62 -5.35
N MET A 360 -12.68 13.36 -5.19
CA MET A 360 -13.72 13.60 -6.22
C MET A 360 -13.63 15.01 -6.82
N GLY A 361 -13.90 15.13 -8.11
CA GLY A 361 -13.84 16.39 -8.86
C GLY A 361 -12.93 16.31 -10.09
N GLU A 362 -12.55 17.45 -10.64
CA GLU A 362 -11.82 17.54 -11.91
C GLU A 362 -10.42 16.90 -11.84
N PHE A 363 -9.66 17.16 -10.77
CA PHE A 363 -8.30 16.64 -10.55
C PHE A 363 -8.28 15.40 -9.63
N LYS A 364 -9.27 14.51 -9.76
CA LYS A 364 -9.44 13.41 -8.79
C LYS A 364 -8.22 12.51 -8.62
N THR A 365 -7.51 12.19 -9.71
CA THR A 365 -6.29 11.36 -9.66
C THR A 365 -5.18 12.06 -8.89
N SER A 366 -4.92 13.33 -9.18
CA SER A 366 -3.87 14.11 -8.53
C SER A 366 -4.21 14.40 -7.07
N HIS A 367 -5.47 14.73 -6.75
CA HIS A 367 -5.92 14.92 -5.38
C HIS A 367 -5.80 13.61 -4.57
N TYR A 368 -6.12 12.47 -5.17
CA TYR A 368 -5.93 11.18 -4.52
C TYR A 368 -4.45 10.87 -4.28
N ALA A 369 -3.58 11.18 -5.25
CA ALA A 369 -2.13 11.04 -5.08
C ALA A 369 -1.59 11.90 -3.92
N ILE A 370 -2.09 13.14 -3.74
CA ILE A 370 -1.76 13.98 -2.58
C ILE A 370 -2.22 13.30 -1.28
N CYS A 371 -3.47 12.82 -1.24
CA CYS A 371 -4.02 12.16 -0.05
C CYS A 371 -3.20 10.92 0.34
N THR A 372 -2.84 10.07 -0.63
CA THR A 372 -2.01 8.88 -0.35
C THR A 372 -0.60 9.24 0.09
N GLY A 373 -0.01 10.31 -0.44
CA GLY A 373 1.28 10.86 0.02
C GLY A 373 1.23 11.33 1.47
N ILE A 374 0.19 12.10 1.84
CA ILE A 374 -0.03 12.56 3.22
C ILE A 374 -0.24 11.36 4.17
N SER A 375 -1.05 10.39 3.75
CA SER A 375 -1.30 9.17 4.53
C SER A 375 -0.01 8.35 4.74
N TYR A 376 0.86 8.29 3.72
CA TYR A 376 2.15 7.61 3.82
C TYR A 376 3.10 8.30 4.81
N LEU A 377 3.14 9.64 4.82
CA LEU A 377 3.88 10.39 5.84
C LEU A 377 3.37 10.10 7.26
N GLY A 378 2.04 10.04 7.43
CA GLY A 378 1.40 9.70 8.70
C GLY A 378 1.71 8.30 9.20
N LEU A 379 2.11 7.39 8.31
CA LEU A 379 2.56 6.04 8.64
C LEU A 379 4.07 6.01 8.95
N GLN A 380 4.89 6.59 8.06
CA GLN A 380 6.35 6.47 8.13
C GLN A 380 6.96 7.25 9.29
N VAL A 381 6.53 8.50 9.50
CA VAL A 381 7.14 9.35 10.53
C VAL A 381 6.99 8.76 11.92
N PRO A 382 5.78 8.33 12.39
CA PRO A 382 5.66 7.70 13.70
C PRO A 382 6.45 6.39 13.81
N ALA A 383 6.45 5.58 12.75
CA ALA A 383 7.18 4.32 12.72
C ALA A 383 8.69 4.50 12.96
N MET A 384 9.29 5.58 12.43
CA MET A 384 10.73 5.88 12.64
C MET A 384 11.08 6.12 14.11
N PHE A 385 10.16 6.69 14.89
CA PHE A 385 10.38 7.02 16.31
C PHE A 385 9.93 5.92 17.26
N SER A 386 9.21 4.90 16.78
CA SER A 386 8.63 3.85 17.62
C SER A 386 9.67 3.06 18.40
N GLY A 387 10.83 2.77 17.81
CA GLY A 387 11.94 2.07 18.46
C GLY A 387 12.51 2.86 19.63
N PHE A 388 12.76 4.16 19.46
CA PHE A 388 13.25 5.04 20.54
C PHE A 388 12.26 5.11 21.69
N LEU A 389 10.95 5.24 21.37
CA LEU A 389 9.91 5.26 22.41
C LEU A 389 9.89 3.92 23.16
N LYS A 390 9.90 2.78 22.43
CA LYS A 390 9.92 1.45 23.05
C LYS A 390 11.17 1.23 23.91
N ASP A 391 12.35 1.67 23.47
CA ASP A 391 13.59 1.55 24.26
C ASP A 391 13.55 2.38 25.56
N ALA A 392 12.89 3.52 25.52
CA ALA A 392 12.76 4.39 26.71
C ALA A 392 11.77 3.84 27.76
N VAL A 393 10.68 3.14 27.35
CA VAL A 393 9.57 2.81 28.26
C VAL A 393 9.27 1.30 28.37
N GLY A 394 9.88 0.46 27.53
CA GLY A 394 9.60 -0.97 27.43
C GLY A 394 8.29 -1.28 26.68
N TYR A 395 8.08 -2.57 26.30
CA TYR A 395 6.95 -2.97 25.45
C TYR A 395 5.58 -2.72 26.07
N SER A 396 5.37 -3.09 27.34
CA SER A 396 4.05 -2.97 27.99
C SER A 396 3.59 -1.52 28.05
N THR A 397 4.48 -0.61 28.52
CA THR A 397 4.17 0.82 28.58
C THR A 397 4.02 1.41 27.18
N PHE A 398 4.83 0.95 26.21
CA PHE A 398 4.71 1.36 24.80
C PHE A 398 3.31 1.06 24.25
N PHE A 399 2.79 -0.16 24.43
CA PHE A 399 1.46 -0.51 23.93
C PHE A 399 0.34 0.23 24.68
N ILE A 400 0.51 0.54 25.97
CA ILE A 400 -0.43 1.41 26.72
C ILE A 400 -0.43 2.82 26.11
N ILE A 401 0.74 3.37 25.77
CA ILE A 401 0.84 4.67 25.08
C ILE A 401 0.16 4.61 23.72
N VAL A 402 0.37 3.55 22.92
CA VAL A 402 -0.32 3.36 21.64
C VAL A 402 -1.83 3.38 21.82
N MET A 403 -2.36 2.67 22.83
CA MET A 403 -3.79 2.69 23.16
C MET A 403 -4.29 4.10 23.55
N ALA A 404 -3.53 4.85 24.33
CA ALA A 404 -3.87 6.22 24.66
C ALA A 404 -3.90 7.12 23.41
N LEU A 405 -2.95 6.91 22.48
CA LEU A 405 -2.87 7.64 21.21
C LEU A 405 -4.01 7.27 20.23
N CYS A 406 -4.73 6.16 20.42
CA CYS A 406 -5.94 5.86 19.67
C CYS A 406 -7.00 6.96 19.79
N SER A 407 -6.97 7.74 20.91
CA SER A 407 -7.81 8.94 21.06
C SER A 407 -7.60 9.97 19.94
N VAL A 408 -6.40 10.04 19.37
CA VAL A 408 -6.11 10.93 18.21
C VAL A 408 -6.92 10.51 16.98
N THR A 409 -7.01 9.20 16.70
CA THR A 409 -7.82 8.68 15.58
C THR A 409 -9.30 9.03 15.77
N PHE A 410 -9.85 8.88 16.98
CA PHE A 410 -11.21 9.29 17.30
C PHE A 410 -11.40 10.79 17.13
N LEU A 411 -10.45 11.59 17.62
CA LEU A 411 -10.50 13.04 17.53
C LEU A 411 -10.54 13.52 16.08
N VAL A 412 -9.62 13.07 15.24
CA VAL A 412 -9.59 13.52 13.84
C VAL A 412 -10.81 13.02 13.05
N ALA A 413 -11.34 11.83 13.37
CA ALA A 413 -12.56 11.31 12.76
C ALA A 413 -13.81 12.13 13.13
N ALA A 414 -13.85 12.76 14.31
CA ALA A 414 -14.98 13.58 14.74
C ALA A 414 -15.16 14.86 13.93
N PHE A 415 -14.10 15.39 13.33
CA PHE A 415 -14.15 16.66 12.59
C PHE A 415 -14.44 16.51 11.10
N ILE A 416 -14.35 15.32 10.54
CA ILE A 416 -14.61 15.13 9.10
C ILE A 416 -16.13 15.04 8.81
N LYS A 417 -16.48 15.48 7.61
CA LYS A 417 -17.84 15.36 7.08
C LYS A 417 -17.83 14.44 5.88
N VAL A 418 -18.75 13.50 5.84
CA VAL A 418 -18.95 12.55 4.74
C VAL A 418 -20.40 12.65 4.28
N ASP A 419 -20.61 12.68 2.95
CA ASP A 419 -21.93 12.62 2.37
C ASP A 419 -22.60 11.28 2.72
N PRO A 420 -23.85 11.29 3.23
CA PRO A 420 -24.58 10.06 3.54
C PRO A 420 -24.79 9.11 2.36
N GLN A 421 -24.78 9.63 1.14
CA GLN A 421 -25.00 8.84 -0.07
C GLN A 421 -23.73 8.22 -0.63
N PHE A 422 -22.54 8.74 -0.25
CA PHE A 422 -21.28 8.24 -0.80
C PHE A 422 -21.08 6.75 -0.52
N GLY A 423 -20.86 6.00 -1.59
CA GLY A 423 -20.63 4.54 -1.57
C GLY A 423 -21.91 3.68 -1.59
N ARG A 424 -23.09 4.27 -1.33
CA ARG A 424 -24.36 3.51 -1.38
C ARG A 424 -24.75 3.16 -2.81
N LYS A 425 -25.48 2.06 -2.94
CA LYS A 425 -26.15 1.71 -4.19
C LYS A 425 -27.33 2.67 -4.42
N ASP A 426 -27.35 3.35 -5.57
CA ASP A 426 -28.48 4.18 -5.96
C ASP A 426 -29.77 3.35 -6.01
N SER A 427 -30.80 3.80 -5.32
CA SER A 427 -32.12 3.16 -5.32
C SER A 427 -32.84 3.22 -6.68
N THR A 428 -32.31 4.00 -7.62
CA THR A 428 -32.82 4.17 -8.98
C THR A 428 -32.27 3.17 -10.01
N GLN A 429 -31.29 2.32 -9.62
CA GLN A 429 -30.75 1.24 -10.48
C GLN A 429 -31.27 -0.13 -10.02
N LYS A 430 -32.61 -0.28 -9.95
CA LYS A 430 -33.27 -1.59 -9.88
C LYS A 430 -33.63 -2.07 -11.25
#